data_10cd3646408658710db0c4338c724841
#
_entry.id   10cd3646408658710db0c4338c724841
#
_cell.length_a   1.000
_cell.length_b   1.000
_cell.length_c   1.000
_cell.angle_alpha   90.00
_cell.angle_beta   90.00
_cell.angle_gamma   90.00
#
_symmetry.space_group_name_H-M   'P 1'
#
loop_
_entity.id
_entity.type
_entity.pdbx_description
1 polymer ?
#
loop_
_entity_poly.entity_id
_entity_poly.type
_entity_poly.pdbx_seq_one_letter_code
_entity_poly.pdbx_strand_id
1 'polypeptide(L)'
;MSEKRPLADEIRPLTLDEVVGQKHLLGKGALLRRLIESGSSANMIFYGPSGTGKTTIANIIANRTNKTLYRLNATTASLQDVKSIISDVGTMMAPGGILLYLDEIQYFNKKQQQSLLEFMENGSITLIASTTENPYFYVYGALLSRSTVFEFKNVSAEETVPAVERALGILKARSELPLSWEEDVPRVIAQQCGGDVRKAVSACELLYEAAEAVHGELKLKSEDALQVAQRSAMRYDKGGDAMYDCASALMKSLRGSDPDAALHYLARFLEAGDLVTPCRRLLCSASEDVGMAYPQAITIVKSCVDTAMQLGLPEAQLPLAQAAILLATAPKSNSVIEGIGAAWADVKAGKCGNFPRCLQNVHADSAGGAQGQHYKYPHSYPNHWVKQQYLPDELKNARYYRYGDNKTERAAAQYWETIKG
;
A
#
# COMPACT_ATOMS: atom_id res chain seq x y z
N MET A 1 -27.85 5.12 29.41
CA MET A 1 -26.44 4.69 29.49
C MET A 1 -25.70 5.39 28.35
N SER A 2 -24.85 6.37 28.64
CA SER A 2 -24.06 6.99 27.56
C SER A 2 -23.07 5.96 27.05
N GLU A 3 -23.06 5.71 25.77
CA GLU A 3 -22.03 4.85 25.13
C GLU A 3 -20.64 5.41 25.50
N LYS A 4 -19.88 4.63 26.26
CA LYS A 4 -18.50 4.98 26.65
C LYS A 4 -17.65 4.99 25.39
N ARG A 5 -17.25 6.16 24.90
CA ARG A 5 -16.37 6.27 23.74
C ARG A 5 -14.99 5.69 24.09
N PRO A 6 -14.32 4.99 23.16
CA PRO A 6 -12.95 4.52 23.37
C PRO A 6 -12.01 5.68 23.74
N LEU A 7 -11.12 5.45 24.69
CA LEU A 7 -10.17 6.46 25.17
C LEU A 7 -9.38 7.11 24.02
N ALA A 8 -8.96 6.31 23.03
CA ALA A 8 -8.24 6.78 21.87
C ALA A 8 -8.98 7.83 21.02
N ASP A 9 -10.31 7.84 21.04
CA ASP A 9 -11.13 8.86 20.38
C ASP A 9 -11.34 10.10 21.24
N GLU A 10 -11.43 9.94 22.55
CA GLU A 10 -11.62 11.04 23.48
C GLU A 10 -10.39 11.92 23.65
N ILE A 11 -9.19 11.30 23.77
CA ILE A 11 -7.93 12.01 24.00
C ILE A 11 -7.23 12.45 22.71
N ARG A 12 -7.96 12.41 21.60
CA ARG A 12 -7.43 12.79 20.29
C ARG A 12 -6.90 14.23 20.33
N PRO A 13 -5.65 14.47 19.84
CA PRO A 13 -5.08 15.81 19.77
C PRO A 13 -6.01 16.84 19.12
N LEU A 14 -6.09 18.01 19.72
CA LEU A 14 -6.86 19.16 19.22
C LEU A 14 -5.96 20.19 18.55
N THR A 15 -4.68 20.20 18.87
CA THR A 15 -3.68 21.12 18.30
C THR A 15 -2.54 20.34 17.62
N LEU A 16 -1.81 21.00 16.71
CA LEU A 16 -0.69 20.39 16.02
C LEU A 16 0.46 20.01 16.98
N ASP A 17 0.62 20.76 18.06
CA ASP A 17 1.70 20.56 19.02
C ASP A 17 1.46 19.36 19.94
N GLU A 18 0.22 18.90 20.05
CA GLU A 18 -0.14 17.68 20.78
C GLU A 18 0.03 16.41 19.95
N VAL A 19 0.20 16.54 18.63
CA VAL A 19 0.38 15.40 17.73
C VAL A 19 1.80 14.87 17.88
N VAL A 20 1.92 13.60 18.24
CA VAL A 20 3.21 12.93 18.37
C VAL A 20 3.73 12.45 17.00
N GLY A 21 5.05 12.48 16.82
CA GLY A 21 5.70 12.09 15.57
C GLY A 21 5.49 13.08 14.42
N GLN A 22 5.64 12.60 13.19
CA GLN A 22 5.44 13.33 11.94
C GLN A 22 6.22 14.66 11.83
N LYS A 23 7.41 14.75 12.43
CA LYS A 23 8.21 15.99 12.45
C LYS A 23 8.51 16.55 11.05
N HIS A 24 8.62 15.70 10.03
CA HIS A 24 8.83 16.09 8.63
C HIS A 24 7.60 16.80 8.03
N LEU A 25 6.39 16.56 8.54
CA LEU A 25 5.15 17.21 8.10
C LEU A 25 4.72 18.36 9.01
N LEU A 26 4.92 18.22 10.32
CA LEU A 26 4.37 19.10 11.36
C LEU A 26 5.43 19.92 12.10
N GLY A 27 6.70 19.70 11.83
CA GLY A 27 7.80 20.50 12.40
C GLY A 27 7.71 21.96 11.97
N LYS A 28 8.38 22.84 12.72
CA LYS A 28 8.42 24.28 12.40
C LYS A 28 8.92 24.50 10.97
N GLY A 29 8.12 25.20 10.16
CA GLY A 29 8.44 25.49 8.76
C GLY A 29 8.08 24.39 7.76
N ALA A 30 7.60 23.22 8.18
CA ALA A 30 7.14 22.15 7.28
C ALA A 30 5.91 22.60 6.47
N LEU A 31 5.80 22.11 5.23
CA LEU A 31 4.77 22.53 4.28
C LEU A 31 3.35 22.30 4.81
N LEU A 32 3.05 21.10 5.31
CA LEU A 32 1.71 20.78 5.83
C LEU A 32 1.35 21.69 7.02
N ARG A 33 2.29 21.90 7.95
CA ARG A 33 2.07 22.80 9.09
C ARG A 33 1.73 24.22 8.62
N ARG A 34 2.48 24.78 7.69
CA ARG A 34 2.22 26.11 7.13
C ARG A 34 0.86 26.21 6.46
N LEU A 35 0.45 25.19 5.69
CA LEU A 35 -0.87 25.14 5.07
C LEU A 35 -1.99 25.11 6.11
N ILE A 36 -1.83 24.36 7.19
CA ILE A 36 -2.82 24.32 8.28
C ILE A 36 -2.86 25.65 9.04
N GLU A 37 -1.71 26.23 9.35
CA GLU A 37 -1.61 27.51 10.07
C GLU A 37 -2.15 28.68 9.26
N SER A 38 -2.04 28.65 7.94
CA SER A 38 -2.62 29.68 7.04
C SER A 38 -4.13 29.52 6.82
N GLY A 39 -4.77 28.48 7.36
CA GLY A 39 -6.18 28.19 7.10
C GLY A 39 -6.48 27.75 5.66
N SER A 40 -5.47 27.28 4.93
CA SER A 40 -5.64 26.81 3.56
C SER A 40 -6.56 25.59 3.51
N SER A 41 -7.51 25.60 2.57
CA SER A 41 -8.47 24.54 2.33
C SER A 41 -8.15 23.75 1.04
N ALA A 42 -6.88 23.42 0.81
CA ALA A 42 -6.46 22.63 -0.34
C ALA A 42 -6.90 21.16 -0.21
N ASN A 43 -7.13 20.53 -1.36
CA ASN A 43 -7.37 19.09 -1.39
C ASN A 43 -6.07 18.32 -1.07
N MET A 44 -6.16 17.30 -0.24
CA MET A 44 -4.99 16.55 0.26
C MET A 44 -5.24 15.04 0.22
N ILE A 45 -4.18 14.29 0.03
CA ILE A 45 -4.18 12.83 0.16
C ILE A 45 -3.12 12.47 1.19
N PHE A 46 -3.55 11.84 2.28
CA PHE A 46 -2.71 11.34 3.35
C PHE A 46 -2.48 9.85 3.18
N TYR A 47 -1.26 9.40 3.03
CA TYR A 47 -0.98 7.98 2.95
C TYR A 47 0.07 7.55 3.98
N GLY A 48 0.02 6.30 4.37
CA GLY A 48 0.93 5.71 5.35
C GLY A 48 0.22 4.81 6.36
N PRO A 49 0.96 4.20 7.30
CA PRO A 49 0.45 3.21 8.23
C PRO A 49 -0.72 3.71 9.08
N SER A 50 -1.51 2.75 9.61
CA SER A 50 -2.62 3.10 10.52
C SER A 50 -2.10 3.69 11.83
N GLY A 51 -2.95 4.44 12.56
CA GLY A 51 -2.59 5.01 13.85
C GLY A 51 -1.55 6.12 13.85
N THR A 52 -1.08 6.58 12.68
CA THR A 52 -0.04 7.61 12.52
C THR A 52 -0.56 9.05 12.59
N GLY A 53 -1.87 9.25 12.81
CA GLY A 53 -2.46 10.57 13.03
C GLY A 53 -3.19 11.18 11.83
N LYS A 54 -3.38 10.48 10.68
CA LYS A 54 -4.06 11.01 9.47
C LYS A 54 -5.43 11.63 9.79
N THR A 55 -6.30 10.88 10.46
CA THR A 55 -7.64 11.36 10.86
C THR A 55 -7.58 12.52 11.87
N THR A 56 -6.59 12.50 12.76
CA THR A 56 -6.37 13.57 13.74
C THR A 56 -6.03 14.89 13.05
N ILE A 57 -5.13 14.87 12.09
CA ILE A 57 -4.76 16.05 11.31
C ILE A 57 -5.94 16.57 10.49
N ALA A 58 -6.76 15.70 9.90
CA ALA A 58 -7.96 16.11 9.17
C ALA A 58 -8.95 16.86 10.10
N ASN A 59 -9.10 16.43 11.36
CA ASN A 59 -9.91 17.11 12.36
C ASN A 59 -9.36 18.50 12.70
N ILE A 60 -8.03 18.60 12.90
CA ILE A 60 -7.38 19.88 13.21
C ILE A 60 -7.55 20.86 12.03
N ILE A 61 -7.44 20.38 10.79
CA ILE A 61 -7.68 21.20 9.59
C ILE A 61 -9.13 21.69 9.56
N ALA A 62 -10.11 20.83 9.80
CA ALA A 62 -11.52 21.21 9.80
C ALA A 62 -11.80 22.30 10.82
N ASN A 63 -11.31 22.14 12.04
CA ASN A 63 -11.49 23.12 13.12
C ASN A 63 -10.86 24.47 12.78
N ARG A 64 -9.72 24.48 12.07
CA ARG A 64 -9.04 25.73 11.70
C ARG A 64 -9.64 26.43 10.49
N THR A 65 -10.29 25.69 9.60
CA THR A 65 -10.86 26.23 8.36
C THR A 65 -12.32 26.66 8.49
N ASN A 66 -12.94 26.51 9.67
CA ASN A 66 -14.37 26.73 9.91
C ASN A 66 -15.29 25.93 8.95
N LYS A 67 -14.78 24.83 8.37
CA LYS A 67 -15.56 23.94 7.51
C LYS A 67 -16.26 22.87 8.32
N THR A 68 -17.45 22.50 7.91
CA THR A 68 -18.15 21.35 8.50
C THR A 68 -17.49 20.07 8.05
N LEU A 69 -16.99 19.27 9.01
CA LEU A 69 -16.31 18.01 8.75
C LEU A 69 -17.31 16.87 8.61
N TYR A 70 -17.36 16.28 7.41
CA TYR A 70 -18.03 15.00 7.18
C TYR A 70 -16.98 13.90 7.02
N ARG A 71 -17.28 12.74 7.62
CA ARG A 71 -16.38 11.57 7.56
C ARG A 71 -17.09 10.42 6.91
N LEU A 72 -16.47 9.87 5.89
CA LEU A 72 -16.90 8.64 5.25
C LEU A 72 -15.75 7.62 5.24
N ASN A 73 -16.10 6.36 5.37
CA ASN A 73 -15.16 5.27 5.14
C ASN A 73 -15.52 4.59 3.82
N ALA A 74 -14.59 4.56 2.87
CA ALA A 74 -14.83 4.02 1.53
C ALA A 74 -15.12 2.50 1.52
N THR A 75 -14.88 1.78 2.63
CA THR A 75 -15.26 0.38 2.75
C THR A 75 -16.77 0.17 2.89
N THR A 76 -17.47 1.16 3.44
CA THR A 76 -18.92 1.08 3.73
C THR A 76 -19.74 2.13 3.01
N ALA A 77 -19.13 3.25 2.63
CA ALA A 77 -19.81 4.37 2.01
C ALA A 77 -20.09 4.14 0.53
N SER A 78 -21.18 4.75 0.07
CA SER A 78 -21.62 4.80 -1.33
C SER A 78 -21.50 6.21 -1.91
N LEU A 79 -21.63 6.35 -3.23
CA LEU A 79 -21.75 7.67 -3.89
C LEU A 79 -23.01 8.44 -3.45
N GLN A 80 -24.05 7.71 -3.05
CA GLN A 80 -25.26 8.31 -2.52
C GLN A 80 -24.99 9.09 -1.23
N ASP A 81 -24.15 8.54 -0.35
CA ASP A 81 -23.77 9.18 0.91
C ASP A 81 -22.99 10.48 0.63
N VAL A 82 -22.08 10.46 -0.35
CA VAL A 82 -21.36 11.67 -0.80
C VAL A 82 -22.33 12.73 -1.32
N LYS A 83 -23.31 12.35 -2.17
CA LYS A 83 -24.30 13.27 -2.71
C LYS A 83 -25.21 13.85 -1.62
N SER A 84 -25.57 13.03 -0.62
CA SER A 84 -26.34 13.50 0.55
C SER A 84 -25.59 14.59 1.32
N ILE A 85 -24.29 14.38 1.55
CA ILE A 85 -23.42 15.36 2.22
C ILE A 85 -23.36 16.67 1.40
N ILE A 86 -23.24 16.56 0.08
CA ILE A 86 -23.15 17.73 -0.80
C ILE A 86 -24.44 18.55 -0.81
N SER A 87 -25.59 17.93 -0.59
CA SER A 87 -26.85 18.67 -0.48
C SER A 87 -26.88 19.65 0.71
N ASP A 88 -25.97 19.48 1.69
CA ASP A 88 -25.84 20.40 2.81
C ASP A 88 -24.99 21.64 2.50
N VAL A 89 -24.33 21.69 1.33
CA VAL A 89 -23.52 22.85 0.91
C VAL A 89 -24.38 24.11 0.81
N GLY A 90 -23.93 25.18 1.48
CA GLY A 90 -24.63 26.46 1.48
C GLY A 90 -25.91 26.51 2.33
N THR A 91 -26.20 25.44 3.06
CA THR A 91 -27.29 25.42 4.05
C THR A 91 -26.79 25.85 5.44
N MET A 92 -27.70 25.97 6.41
CA MET A 92 -27.34 26.23 7.82
C MET A 92 -26.50 25.09 8.42
N MET A 93 -26.47 23.91 7.81
CA MET A 93 -25.68 22.76 8.27
C MET A 93 -24.19 22.89 7.92
N ALA A 94 -23.84 23.62 6.85
CA ALA A 94 -22.45 23.81 6.42
C ALA A 94 -22.17 25.24 5.94
N PRO A 95 -22.30 26.24 6.80
CA PRO A 95 -22.19 27.67 6.41
C PRO A 95 -20.78 28.06 5.94
N GLY A 96 -19.74 27.37 6.42
CA GLY A 96 -18.34 27.56 6.02
C GLY A 96 -17.86 26.66 4.89
N GLY A 97 -18.78 25.90 4.28
CA GLY A 97 -18.46 24.87 3.29
C GLY A 97 -18.12 23.51 3.92
N ILE A 98 -17.88 22.52 3.07
CA ILE A 98 -17.70 21.14 3.51
C ILE A 98 -16.23 20.72 3.38
N LEU A 99 -15.70 20.08 4.43
CA LEU A 99 -14.50 19.28 4.39
C LEU A 99 -14.91 17.81 4.46
N LEU A 100 -14.72 17.10 3.36
CA LEU A 100 -14.98 15.66 3.30
C LEU A 100 -13.69 14.90 3.61
N TYR A 101 -13.67 14.20 4.76
CA TYR A 101 -12.64 13.24 5.07
C TYR A 101 -13.10 11.84 4.60
N LEU A 102 -12.41 11.32 3.58
CA LEU A 102 -12.69 9.99 3.01
C LEU A 102 -11.58 9.03 3.42
N ASP A 103 -11.89 8.14 4.35
CA ASP A 103 -10.94 7.13 4.83
C ASP A 103 -10.90 5.93 3.89
N GLU A 104 -9.71 5.35 3.70
CA GLU A 104 -9.44 4.17 2.89
C GLU A 104 -9.93 4.29 1.43
N ILE A 105 -9.60 5.42 0.77
CA ILE A 105 -10.07 5.78 -0.59
C ILE A 105 -9.82 4.69 -1.63
N GLN A 106 -8.85 3.79 -1.46
CA GLN A 106 -8.56 2.69 -2.38
C GLN A 106 -9.72 1.70 -2.53
N TYR A 107 -10.68 1.68 -1.61
CA TYR A 107 -11.89 0.85 -1.73
C TYR A 107 -12.97 1.47 -2.62
N PHE A 108 -12.88 2.75 -2.94
CA PHE A 108 -13.71 3.35 -3.98
C PHE A 108 -13.20 2.92 -5.36
N ASN A 109 -14.09 2.38 -6.18
CA ASN A 109 -13.75 2.07 -7.57
C ASN A 109 -13.50 3.35 -8.40
N LYS A 110 -12.93 3.18 -9.60
CA LYS A 110 -12.55 4.30 -10.47
C LYS A 110 -13.71 5.27 -10.76
N LYS A 111 -14.95 4.76 -10.97
CA LYS A 111 -16.12 5.62 -11.22
C LYS A 111 -16.50 6.43 -9.98
N GLN A 112 -16.42 5.83 -8.80
CA GLN A 112 -16.69 6.53 -7.55
C GLN A 112 -15.66 7.62 -7.28
N GLN A 113 -14.38 7.31 -7.48
CA GLN A 113 -13.32 8.32 -7.37
C GLN A 113 -13.47 9.44 -8.40
N GLN A 114 -13.83 9.11 -9.64
CA GLN A 114 -14.06 10.10 -10.69
C GLN A 114 -15.23 11.05 -10.37
N SER A 115 -16.29 10.55 -9.73
CA SER A 115 -17.43 11.38 -9.33
C SER A 115 -17.08 12.44 -8.28
N LEU A 116 -16.02 12.23 -7.48
CA LEU A 116 -15.54 13.23 -6.52
C LEU A 116 -14.94 14.47 -7.21
N LEU A 117 -14.43 14.33 -8.45
CA LEU A 117 -13.77 15.42 -9.17
C LEU A 117 -14.70 16.60 -9.39
N GLU A 118 -15.93 16.34 -9.81
CA GLU A 118 -16.95 17.39 -10.08
C GLU A 118 -17.14 18.29 -8.85
N PHE A 119 -17.22 17.67 -7.67
CA PHE A 119 -17.46 18.38 -6.41
C PHE A 119 -16.22 19.11 -5.86
N MET A 120 -15.04 18.61 -6.22
CA MET A 120 -13.77 19.28 -5.91
C MET A 120 -13.53 20.48 -6.85
N GLU A 121 -13.85 20.33 -8.14
CA GLU A 121 -13.63 21.37 -9.16
C GLU A 121 -14.59 22.56 -9.01
N ASN A 122 -15.83 22.31 -8.66
CA ASN A 122 -16.82 23.37 -8.41
C ASN A 122 -16.71 23.97 -6.99
N GLY A 123 -15.78 23.47 -6.16
CA GLY A 123 -15.55 23.96 -4.80
C GLY A 123 -16.60 23.55 -3.76
N SER A 124 -17.54 22.67 -4.12
CA SER A 124 -18.58 22.18 -3.18
C SER A 124 -17.97 21.46 -1.99
N ILE A 125 -16.85 20.74 -2.19
CA ILE A 125 -16.12 20.07 -1.13
C ILE A 125 -14.63 20.41 -1.18
N THR A 126 -14.00 20.38 0.00
CA THR A 126 -12.56 20.20 0.13
C THR A 126 -12.34 18.73 0.54
N LEU A 127 -11.60 18.00 -0.28
CA LEU A 127 -11.35 16.59 -0.04
C LEU A 127 -10.04 16.38 0.75
N ILE A 128 -10.10 15.67 1.86
CA ILE A 128 -8.94 15.03 2.47
C ILE A 128 -9.19 13.52 2.41
N ALA A 129 -8.49 12.84 1.53
CA ALA A 129 -8.55 11.38 1.45
C ALA A 129 -7.41 10.75 2.23
N SER A 130 -7.66 9.59 2.84
CA SER A 130 -6.61 8.79 3.48
C SER A 130 -6.54 7.39 2.91
N THR A 131 -5.35 6.80 2.94
CA THR A 131 -5.09 5.42 2.53
C THR A 131 -3.88 4.86 3.28
N THR A 132 -3.91 3.55 3.50
CA THR A 132 -2.73 2.80 3.97
C THR A 132 -1.85 2.31 2.81
N GLU A 133 -2.36 2.39 1.58
CA GLU A 133 -1.68 1.94 0.37
C GLU A 133 -0.98 3.11 -0.35
N ASN A 134 -0.05 2.78 -1.26
CA ASN A 134 0.61 3.81 -2.07
C ASN A 134 -0.41 4.47 -3.04
N PRO A 135 -0.70 5.77 -2.89
CA PRO A 135 -1.77 6.44 -3.64
C PRO A 135 -1.52 6.47 -5.16
N TYR A 136 -0.28 6.42 -5.60
CA TYR A 136 0.06 6.44 -7.02
C TYR A 136 -0.39 5.18 -7.78
N PHE A 137 -0.71 4.09 -7.08
CA PHE A 137 -1.24 2.86 -7.68
C PHE A 137 -2.76 2.72 -7.56
N TYR A 138 -3.36 3.30 -6.53
CA TYR A 138 -4.75 3.02 -6.17
C TYR A 138 -5.68 4.22 -6.32
N VAL A 139 -5.13 5.45 -6.30
CA VAL A 139 -5.93 6.66 -6.46
C VAL A 139 -5.95 7.09 -7.92
N TYR A 140 -7.14 7.49 -8.39
CA TYR A 140 -7.32 7.94 -9.76
C TYR A 140 -6.42 9.16 -10.07
N GLY A 141 -5.66 9.10 -11.16
CA GLY A 141 -4.65 10.11 -11.50
C GLY A 141 -5.16 11.55 -11.56
N ALA A 142 -6.43 11.77 -11.94
CA ALA A 142 -7.02 13.10 -11.94
C ALA A 142 -7.28 13.66 -10.53
N LEU A 143 -7.51 12.80 -9.51
CA LEU A 143 -7.57 13.23 -8.11
C LEU A 143 -6.17 13.59 -7.60
N LEU A 144 -5.18 12.77 -7.95
CA LEU A 144 -3.77 13.03 -7.58
C LEU A 144 -3.28 14.37 -8.12
N SER A 145 -3.61 14.69 -9.38
CA SER A 145 -3.19 15.97 -10.01
C SER A 145 -3.82 17.22 -9.39
N ARG A 146 -4.92 17.04 -8.63
CA ARG A 146 -5.66 18.13 -7.97
C ARG A 146 -5.50 18.14 -6.45
N SER A 147 -4.64 17.27 -5.92
CA SER A 147 -4.42 17.11 -4.49
C SER A 147 -2.94 17.14 -4.15
N THR A 148 -2.62 17.63 -2.97
CA THR A 148 -1.26 17.52 -2.44
C THR A 148 -1.14 16.23 -1.64
N VAL A 149 -0.14 15.41 -1.96
CA VAL A 149 0.08 14.11 -1.31
C VAL A 149 1.06 14.27 -0.16
N PHE A 150 0.71 13.75 1.02
CA PHE A 150 1.54 13.75 2.22
C PHE A 150 1.75 12.33 2.75
N GLU A 151 3.00 11.96 2.93
CA GLU A 151 3.39 10.66 3.50
C GLU A 151 3.47 10.74 5.02
N PHE A 152 2.67 9.91 5.69
CA PHE A 152 2.74 9.69 7.13
C PHE A 152 3.63 8.49 7.41
N LYS A 153 4.64 8.67 8.25
CA LYS A 153 5.59 7.61 8.62
C LYS A 153 5.20 6.98 9.96
N ASN A 154 5.71 5.78 10.21
CA ASN A 154 5.61 5.17 11.53
C ASN A 154 6.15 6.11 12.59
N VAL A 155 5.47 6.16 13.74
CA VAL A 155 5.91 6.94 14.90
C VAL A 155 6.88 6.07 15.71
N SER A 156 8.07 6.58 16.03
CA SER A 156 9.03 5.81 16.83
C SER A 156 8.48 5.54 18.24
N ALA A 157 9.05 4.54 18.92
CA ALA A 157 8.66 4.25 20.28
C ALA A 157 8.86 5.47 21.20
N GLU A 158 10.01 6.16 21.05
CA GLU A 158 10.33 7.36 21.83
C GLU A 158 9.33 8.50 21.58
N GLU A 159 8.88 8.66 20.35
CA GLU A 159 7.87 9.66 20.00
C GLU A 159 6.46 9.25 20.47
N THR A 160 6.21 7.96 20.67
CA THR A 160 4.90 7.43 21.14
C THR A 160 4.75 7.57 22.66
N VAL A 161 5.85 7.51 23.45
CA VAL A 161 5.82 7.59 24.92
C VAL A 161 4.99 8.76 25.44
N PRO A 162 5.13 10.02 24.96
CA PRO A 162 4.33 11.14 25.46
C PRO A 162 2.81 10.95 25.29
N ALA A 163 2.37 10.24 24.25
CA ALA A 163 0.94 9.94 24.05
C ALA A 163 0.46 8.90 25.06
N VAL A 164 1.28 7.89 25.38
CA VAL A 164 1.01 6.88 26.41
C VAL A 164 0.94 7.53 27.78
N GLU A 165 1.90 8.37 28.15
CA GLU A 165 1.93 9.09 29.42
C GLU A 165 0.69 9.98 29.60
N ARG A 166 0.30 10.68 28.53
CA ARG A 166 -0.94 11.48 28.53
C ARG A 166 -2.17 10.59 28.75
N ALA A 167 -2.27 9.43 28.11
CA ALA A 167 -3.36 8.49 28.29
C ALA A 167 -3.43 7.97 29.73
N LEU A 168 -2.31 7.53 30.30
CA LEU A 168 -2.22 7.08 31.69
C LEU A 168 -2.54 8.20 32.68
N GLY A 169 -2.09 9.43 32.42
CA GLY A 169 -2.43 10.59 33.23
C GLY A 169 -3.95 10.88 33.27
N ILE A 170 -4.64 10.75 32.15
CA ILE A 170 -6.09 10.91 32.07
C ILE A 170 -6.80 9.77 32.80
N LEU A 171 -6.36 8.53 32.65
CA LEU A 171 -6.90 7.38 33.38
C LEU A 171 -6.70 7.55 34.87
N LYS A 172 -5.53 8.04 35.32
CA LYS A 172 -5.27 8.36 36.72
C LYS A 172 -6.22 9.43 37.28
N ALA A 173 -6.52 10.46 36.51
CA ALA A 173 -7.44 11.51 36.91
C ALA A 173 -8.91 11.04 37.00
N ARG A 174 -9.26 9.96 36.28
CA ARG A 174 -10.62 9.37 36.26
C ARG A 174 -10.81 8.22 37.27
N SER A 175 -9.70 7.67 37.73
CA SER A 175 -9.72 6.52 38.61
C SER A 175 -10.29 6.88 40.00
N GLU A 176 -11.21 6.07 40.51
CA GLU A 176 -11.74 6.19 41.86
C GLU A 176 -10.72 5.76 42.93
N LEU A 177 -9.79 4.89 42.55
CA LEU A 177 -8.68 4.42 43.38
C LEU A 177 -7.36 5.09 42.95
N PRO A 178 -6.42 5.28 43.88
CA PRO A 178 -5.09 5.72 43.54
C PRO A 178 -4.49 4.83 42.44
N LEU A 179 -4.05 5.43 41.33
CA LEU A 179 -3.43 4.72 40.20
C LEU A 179 -1.94 5.07 40.11
N SER A 180 -1.12 4.05 40.12
CA SER A 180 0.33 4.14 39.85
C SER A 180 0.76 3.13 38.81
N TRP A 181 1.94 3.32 38.22
CA TRP A 181 2.54 2.39 37.25
C TRP A 181 4.06 2.33 37.42
N GLU A 182 4.64 1.21 36.99
CA GLU A 182 6.09 1.06 36.94
C GLU A 182 6.68 1.96 35.86
N GLU A 183 7.89 2.48 36.08
CA GLU A 183 8.55 3.48 35.24
C GLU A 183 8.66 3.05 33.77
N ASP A 184 8.83 1.75 33.52
CA ASP A 184 8.98 1.20 32.18
C ASP A 184 7.65 0.99 31.43
N VAL A 185 6.50 1.03 32.09
CA VAL A 185 5.19 0.75 31.47
C VAL A 185 4.94 1.60 30.21
N PRO A 186 5.15 2.93 30.18
CA PRO A 186 4.94 3.73 28.99
C PRO A 186 5.85 3.29 27.82
N ARG A 187 7.09 2.96 28.12
CA ARG A 187 8.07 2.52 27.14
C ARG A 187 7.76 1.15 26.58
N VAL A 188 7.36 0.20 27.42
CA VAL A 188 6.95 -1.15 27.00
C VAL A 188 5.76 -1.07 26.05
N ILE A 189 4.72 -0.31 26.39
CA ILE A 189 3.54 -0.13 25.53
C ILE A 189 3.96 0.50 24.19
N ALA A 190 4.74 1.57 24.20
CA ALA A 190 5.17 2.27 23.00
C ALA A 190 6.00 1.38 22.06
N GLN A 191 6.91 0.56 22.60
CA GLN A 191 7.73 -0.38 21.83
C GLN A 191 6.91 -1.49 21.17
N GLN A 192 5.94 -2.05 21.92
CA GLN A 192 5.15 -3.17 21.43
C GLN A 192 4.05 -2.78 20.43
N CYS A 193 3.66 -1.51 20.38
CA CYS A 193 2.59 -1.07 19.47
C CYS A 193 3.06 -0.71 18.06
N GLY A 194 4.36 -0.87 17.75
CA GLY A 194 4.88 -0.80 16.37
C GLY A 194 4.61 0.53 15.66
N GLY A 195 4.53 1.67 16.39
CA GLY A 195 4.29 3.00 15.83
C GLY A 195 2.83 3.36 15.58
N ASP A 196 1.88 2.51 15.96
CA ASP A 196 0.44 2.82 15.96
C ASP A 196 0.03 3.44 17.31
N VAL A 197 -0.08 4.76 17.34
CA VAL A 197 -0.42 5.52 18.55
C VAL A 197 -1.83 5.20 19.07
N ARG A 198 -2.78 4.87 18.19
CA ARG A 198 -4.14 4.49 18.59
C ARG A 198 -4.13 3.20 19.40
N LYS A 199 -3.33 2.22 18.96
CA LYS A 199 -3.15 0.97 19.69
C LYS A 199 -2.48 1.19 21.03
N ALA A 200 -1.47 2.06 21.08
CA ALA A 200 -0.79 2.37 22.32
C ALA A 200 -1.76 2.94 23.38
N VAL A 201 -2.63 3.85 22.96
CA VAL A 201 -3.68 4.40 23.84
C VAL A 201 -4.71 3.34 24.25
N SER A 202 -5.16 2.50 23.30
CA SER A 202 -6.10 1.41 23.62
C SER A 202 -5.47 0.36 24.53
N ALA A 203 -4.17 0.11 24.42
CA ALA A 203 -3.45 -0.76 25.35
C ALA A 203 -3.42 -0.19 26.78
N CYS A 204 -3.29 1.14 26.93
CA CYS A 204 -3.40 1.79 28.25
C CYS A 204 -4.80 1.58 28.88
N GLU A 205 -5.86 1.76 28.08
CA GLU A 205 -7.25 1.56 28.54
C GLU A 205 -7.47 0.13 28.99
N LEU A 206 -7.04 -0.85 28.18
CA LEU A 206 -7.17 -2.26 28.50
C LEU A 206 -6.33 -2.68 29.71
N LEU A 207 -5.12 -2.14 29.86
CA LEU A 207 -4.25 -2.38 31.01
C LEU A 207 -4.88 -1.83 32.29
N TYR A 208 -5.51 -0.66 32.23
CA TYR A 208 -6.24 -0.07 33.34
C TYR A 208 -7.48 -0.89 33.73
N GLU A 209 -8.26 -1.35 32.75
CA GLU A 209 -9.45 -2.17 32.99
C GLU A 209 -9.11 -3.57 33.57
N ALA A 210 -7.95 -4.10 33.22
CA ALA A 210 -7.47 -5.39 33.72
C ALA A 210 -6.76 -5.30 35.08
N ALA A 211 -6.48 -4.08 35.58
CA ALA A 211 -5.71 -3.91 36.82
C ALA A 211 -6.50 -4.35 38.06
N GLU A 212 -5.86 -5.14 38.90
CA GLU A 212 -6.40 -5.55 40.18
C GLU A 212 -6.01 -4.58 41.31
N ALA A 213 -6.96 -4.25 42.17
CA ALA A 213 -6.68 -3.42 43.32
C ALA A 213 -5.95 -4.23 44.42
N VAL A 214 -4.77 -3.78 44.81
CA VAL A 214 -4.00 -4.33 45.92
C VAL A 214 -3.88 -3.29 47.01
N HIS A 215 -4.38 -3.61 48.20
CA HIS A 215 -4.43 -2.68 49.34
C HIS A 215 -5.13 -1.33 49.06
N GLY A 216 -6.11 -1.33 48.13
CA GLY A 216 -6.85 -0.12 47.77
C GLY A 216 -6.16 0.78 46.75
N GLU A 217 -5.10 0.32 46.12
CA GLU A 217 -4.38 1.02 45.04
C GLU A 217 -4.30 0.15 43.79
N LEU A 218 -4.43 0.75 42.59
CA LEU A 218 -4.23 0.12 41.34
C LEU A 218 -2.78 0.35 40.89
N LYS A 219 -2.02 -0.74 40.68
CA LYS A 219 -0.63 -0.68 40.21
C LYS A 219 -0.47 -1.40 38.89
N LEU A 220 -0.19 -0.64 37.80
CA LEU A 220 0.08 -1.21 36.49
C LEU A 220 1.52 -1.72 36.42
N LYS A 221 1.68 -2.98 36.06
CA LYS A 221 2.98 -3.65 35.98
C LYS A 221 3.47 -3.74 34.53
N SER A 222 4.77 -3.72 34.34
CA SER A 222 5.40 -3.86 33.01
C SER A 222 5.14 -5.22 32.38
N GLU A 223 4.96 -6.27 33.17
CA GLU A 223 4.63 -7.62 32.75
C GLU A 223 3.23 -7.68 32.11
N ASP A 224 2.24 -7.07 32.77
CA ASP A 224 0.87 -6.98 32.25
C ASP A 224 0.82 -6.09 31.01
N ALA A 225 1.57 -4.97 31.00
CA ALA A 225 1.71 -4.09 29.84
C ALA A 225 2.27 -4.85 28.63
N LEU A 226 3.25 -5.70 28.83
CA LEU A 226 3.81 -6.55 27.77
C LEU A 226 2.78 -7.52 27.18
N GLN A 227 2.01 -8.19 28.05
CA GLN A 227 0.97 -9.13 27.61
C GLN A 227 -0.15 -8.45 26.82
N VAL A 228 -0.63 -7.30 27.30
CA VAL A 228 -1.68 -6.51 26.64
C VAL A 228 -1.18 -5.97 25.31
N ALA A 229 0.02 -5.44 25.26
CA ALA A 229 0.61 -4.86 24.04
C ALA A 229 0.98 -5.94 23.00
N GLN A 230 1.52 -7.12 23.42
CA GLN A 230 1.81 -8.24 22.50
C GLN A 230 0.56 -8.79 21.83
N ARG A 231 -0.53 -8.98 22.55
CA ARG A 231 -1.83 -9.39 21.96
C ARG A 231 -2.32 -8.38 20.92
N SER A 232 -2.02 -7.10 21.12
CA SER A 232 -2.32 -6.03 20.16
C SER A 232 -1.39 -6.04 18.95
N ALA A 233 -0.09 -6.31 19.14
CA ALA A 233 0.92 -6.31 18.08
C ALA A 233 0.76 -7.48 17.11
N MET A 234 0.46 -8.70 17.59
CA MET A 234 0.23 -9.88 16.75
C MET A 234 -0.90 -9.72 15.74
N ARG A 235 -1.87 -8.85 16.01
CA ARG A 235 -3.02 -8.63 15.11
C ARG A 235 -2.80 -7.57 14.02
N TYR A 236 -1.72 -6.76 14.04
CA TYR A 236 -1.78 -5.50 13.27
C TYR A 236 -0.48 -4.94 12.67
N ASP A 237 0.60 -5.69 12.57
CA ASP A 237 1.81 -5.16 11.90
C ASP A 237 1.76 -5.32 10.36
N LYS A 238 0.63 -4.89 9.75
CA LYS A 238 0.42 -4.96 8.29
C LYS A 238 1.04 -3.79 7.49
N GLY A 239 1.76 -2.88 8.10
CA GLY A 239 2.25 -1.68 7.41
C GLY A 239 3.55 -1.06 7.92
N GLY A 240 4.33 -1.76 8.75
CA GLY A 240 5.61 -1.25 9.26
C GLY A 240 6.81 -1.60 8.39
N ASP A 241 7.95 -0.93 8.60
CA ASP A 241 9.23 -1.21 7.92
C ASP A 241 9.62 -2.69 8.04
N ALA A 242 9.31 -3.35 9.17
CA ALA A 242 9.53 -4.78 9.38
C ALA A 242 8.77 -5.67 8.38
N MET A 243 7.61 -5.23 7.88
CA MET A 243 6.86 -5.96 6.86
C MET A 243 7.51 -5.81 5.47
N TYR A 244 8.00 -4.61 5.15
CA TYR A 244 8.78 -4.38 3.92
C TYR A 244 10.09 -5.16 3.94
N ASP A 245 10.77 -5.21 5.09
CA ASP A 245 11.97 -6.01 5.28
C ASP A 245 11.68 -7.50 5.16
N CYS A 246 10.59 -7.99 5.73
CA CYS A 246 10.15 -9.37 5.60
C CYS A 246 9.83 -9.72 4.14
N ALA A 247 9.13 -8.83 3.41
CA ALA A 247 8.84 -9.00 2.00
C ALA A 247 10.13 -9.03 1.15
N SER A 248 11.07 -8.14 1.44
CA SER A 248 12.39 -8.11 0.81
C SER A 248 13.19 -9.37 1.10
N ALA A 249 13.17 -9.85 2.35
CA ALA A 249 13.84 -11.08 2.76
C ALA A 249 13.24 -12.31 2.09
N LEU A 250 11.90 -12.42 2.00
CA LEU A 250 11.21 -13.48 1.26
C LEU A 250 11.66 -13.51 -0.20
N MET A 251 11.59 -12.38 -0.92
CA MET A 251 12.00 -12.29 -2.32
C MET A 251 13.47 -12.66 -2.53
N LYS A 252 14.37 -12.20 -1.65
CA LYS A 252 15.79 -12.51 -1.71
C LYS A 252 16.08 -13.99 -1.44
N SER A 253 15.33 -14.62 -0.53
CA SER A 253 15.44 -16.06 -0.24
C SER A 253 14.98 -16.92 -1.42
N LEU A 254 13.86 -16.54 -2.07
CA LEU A 254 13.38 -17.20 -3.29
C LEU A 254 14.40 -17.08 -4.43
N ARG A 255 14.93 -15.89 -4.65
CA ARG A 255 15.97 -15.59 -5.66
C ARG A 255 17.27 -16.32 -5.35
N GLY A 256 17.65 -16.35 -4.09
CA GLY A 256 18.87 -17.02 -3.59
C GLY A 256 18.77 -18.54 -3.50
N SER A 257 17.61 -19.12 -3.85
CA SER A 257 17.38 -20.58 -3.81
C SER A 257 17.52 -21.20 -2.40
N ASP A 258 17.06 -20.45 -1.38
CA ASP A 258 17.02 -20.92 0.00
C ASP A 258 15.55 -21.19 0.41
N PRO A 259 15.08 -22.47 0.32
CA PRO A 259 13.70 -22.81 0.65
C PRO A 259 13.41 -22.69 2.16
N ASP A 260 14.38 -22.91 3.04
CA ASP A 260 14.19 -22.83 4.47
C ASP A 260 13.96 -21.40 4.92
N ALA A 261 14.78 -20.45 4.43
CA ALA A 261 14.59 -19.03 4.66
C ALA A 261 13.27 -18.53 4.06
N ALA A 262 12.92 -18.98 2.84
CA ALA A 262 11.67 -18.61 2.20
C ALA A 262 10.45 -19.06 3.03
N LEU A 263 10.46 -20.28 3.55
CA LEU A 263 9.41 -20.80 4.44
C LEU A 263 9.34 -20.01 5.75
N HIS A 264 10.48 -19.67 6.34
CA HIS A 264 10.52 -18.88 7.57
C HIS A 264 9.87 -17.50 7.38
N TYR A 265 10.25 -16.76 6.33
CA TYR A 265 9.66 -15.44 6.07
C TYR A 265 8.21 -15.53 5.62
N LEU A 266 7.80 -16.57 4.89
CA LEU A 266 6.39 -16.85 4.60
C LEU A 266 5.60 -17.06 5.90
N ALA A 267 6.08 -17.89 6.82
CA ALA A 267 5.41 -18.17 8.10
C ALA A 267 5.20 -16.89 8.92
N ARG A 268 6.14 -15.93 8.89
CA ARG A 268 5.98 -14.63 9.55
C ARG A 268 4.80 -13.82 9.00
N PHE A 269 4.57 -13.85 7.68
CA PHE A 269 3.38 -13.20 7.08
C PHE A 269 2.09 -13.89 7.52
N LEU A 270 2.07 -15.21 7.51
CA LEU A 270 0.88 -15.98 7.84
C LEU A 270 0.51 -15.86 9.32
N GLU A 271 1.50 -15.81 10.21
CA GLU A 271 1.30 -15.54 11.64
C GLU A 271 0.74 -14.14 11.88
N ALA A 272 1.20 -13.14 11.11
CA ALA A 272 0.63 -11.79 11.11
C ALA A 272 -0.77 -11.69 10.46
N GLY A 273 -1.30 -12.80 9.91
CA GLY A 273 -2.58 -12.84 9.22
C GLY A 273 -2.59 -12.14 7.87
N ASP A 274 -1.41 -11.89 7.26
CA ASP A 274 -1.30 -11.29 5.94
C ASP A 274 -1.14 -12.35 4.85
N LEU A 275 -2.22 -12.60 4.11
CA LEU A 275 -2.20 -13.49 2.93
C LEU A 275 -1.86 -12.74 1.64
N VAL A 276 -2.19 -11.45 1.55
CA VAL A 276 -2.14 -10.70 0.30
C VAL A 276 -0.70 -10.40 -0.12
N THR A 277 0.13 -9.96 0.84
CA THR A 277 1.52 -9.60 0.54
C THR A 277 2.33 -10.79 0.04
N PRO A 278 2.39 -11.96 0.74
CA PRO A 278 3.15 -13.09 0.24
C PRO A 278 2.59 -13.62 -1.09
N CYS A 279 1.28 -13.64 -1.32
CA CYS A 279 0.69 -14.02 -2.61
C CYS A 279 1.22 -13.16 -3.76
N ARG A 280 1.24 -11.84 -3.60
CA ARG A 280 1.79 -10.92 -4.59
C ARG A 280 3.28 -11.17 -4.85
N ARG A 281 4.07 -11.38 -3.79
CA ARG A 281 5.52 -11.61 -3.89
C ARG A 281 5.84 -12.92 -4.59
N LEU A 282 5.12 -13.99 -4.30
CA LEU A 282 5.27 -15.28 -4.98
C LEU A 282 4.96 -15.17 -6.48
N LEU A 283 3.85 -14.50 -6.86
CA LEU A 283 3.52 -14.26 -8.27
C LEU A 283 4.59 -13.41 -8.98
N CYS A 284 5.12 -12.39 -8.32
CA CYS A 284 6.18 -11.55 -8.86
C CYS A 284 7.45 -12.37 -9.09
N SER A 285 7.92 -13.13 -8.09
CA SER A 285 9.12 -13.97 -8.18
C SER A 285 9.01 -15.06 -9.26
N ALA A 286 7.81 -15.60 -9.48
CA ALA A 286 7.58 -16.57 -10.54
C ALA A 286 7.94 -16.03 -11.94
N SER A 287 7.72 -14.74 -12.18
CA SER A 287 8.03 -14.09 -13.46
C SER A 287 9.40 -13.40 -13.47
N GLU A 288 9.81 -12.82 -12.33
CA GLU A 288 11.05 -12.04 -12.20
C GLU A 288 12.30 -12.91 -12.06
N ASP A 289 12.23 -13.92 -11.15
CA ASP A 289 13.41 -14.71 -10.75
C ASP A 289 13.48 -16.07 -11.45
N VAL A 290 12.33 -16.70 -11.72
CA VAL A 290 12.24 -18.02 -12.40
C VAL A 290 11.99 -17.83 -13.89
N GLY A 291 11.01 -17.03 -14.26
CA GLY A 291 10.73 -16.62 -15.63
C GLY A 291 10.80 -17.74 -16.67
N MET A 292 11.60 -17.54 -17.68
CA MET A 292 11.75 -18.47 -18.82
C MET A 292 12.60 -19.69 -18.51
N ALA A 293 13.24 -19.77 -17.34
CA ALA A 293 13.94 -20.99 -16.94
C ALA A 293 12.96 -22.13 -16.64
N TYR A 294 11.77 -21.81 -16.09
CA TYR A 294 10.67 -22.73 -15.87
C TYR A 294 9.33 -22.03 -16.13
N PRO A 295 8.88 -21.92 -17.39
CA PRO A 295 7.71 -21.11 -17.76
C PRO A 295 6.40 -21.50 -17.10
N GLN A 296 6.24 -22.76 -16.66
CA GLN A 296 5.05 -23.21 -15.95
C GLN A 296 4.95 -22.69 -14.52
N ALA A 297 6.04 -22.15 -13.94
CA ALA A 297 6.07 -21.68 -12.57
C ALA A 297 4.92 -20.71 -12.25
N ILE A 298 4.69 -19.73 -13.12
CA ILE A 298 3.63 -18.73 -12.92
C ILE A 298 2.23 -19.36 -12.83
N THR A 299 1.94 -20.36 -13.66
CA THR A 299 0.64 -21.06 -13.67
C THR A 299 0.45 -21.86 -12.38
N ILE A 300 1.48 -22.58 -11.94
CA ILE A 300 1.44 -23.37 -10.71
C ILE A 300 1.28 -22.45 -9.50
N VAL A 301 2.09 -21.40 -9.42
CA VAL A 301 2.04 -20.43 -8.33
C VAL A 301 0.68 -19.71 -8.29
N LYS A 302 0.12 -19.36 -9.46
CA LYS A 302 -1.23 -18.77 -9.54
C LYS A 302 -2.29 -19.73 -8.98
N SER A 303 -2.24 -21.01 -9.31
CA SER A 303 -3.15 -22.01 -8.75
C SER A 303 -2.99 -22.14 -7.23
N CYS A 304 -1.75 -22.14 -6.72
CA CYS A 304 -1.49 -22.17 -5.29
C CYS A 304 -2.05 -20.93 -4.57
N VAL A 305 -1.86 -19.75 -5.16
CA VAL A 305 -2.38 -18.48 -4.63
C VAL A 305 -3.91 -18.48 -4.62
N ASP A 306 -4.56 -18.90 -5.70
CA ASP A 306 -6.03 -18.97 -5.77
C ASP A 306 -6.60 -19.95 -4.73
N THR A 307 -5.96 -21.11 -4.59
CA THR A 307 -6.32 -22.09 -3.56
C THR A 307 -6.16 -21.50 -2.15
N ALA A 308 -5.04 -20.81 -1.87
CA ALA A 308 -4.82 -20.17 -0.58
C ALA A 308 -5.87 -19.11 -0.26
N MET A 309 -6.26 -18.31 -1.26
CA MET A 309 -7.30 -17.28 -1.10
C MET A 309 -8.70 -17.86 -0.89
N GLN A 310 -8.98 -19.06 -1.42
CA GLN A 310 -10.24 -19.78 -1.21
C GLN A 310 -10.30 -20.44 0.16
N LEU A 311 -9.20 -21.06 0.60
CA LEU A 311 -9.13 -21.78 1.89
C LEU A 311 -9.11 -20.81 3.08
N GLY A 312 -8.36 -19.70 2.98
CA GLY A 312 -8.09 -18.84 4.12
C GLY A 312 -7.11 -19.49 5.12
N LEU A 313 -6.80 -18.76 6.20
CA LEU A 313 -5.97 -19.29 7.30
C LEU A 313 -6.82 -20.17 8.23
N PRO A 314 -6.25 -21.25 8.78
CA PRO A 314 -4.82 -21.64 8.69
C PRO A 314 -4.44 -22.46 7.46
N GLU A 315 -5.38 -23.03 6.71
CA GLU A 315 -5.12 -24.00 5.63
C GLU A 315 -4.36 -23.42 4.44
N ALA A 316 -4.47 -22.12 4.21
CA ALA A 316 -3.74 -21.38 3.16
C ALA A 316 -2.21 -21.55 3.23
N GLN A 317 -1.67 -21.92 4.40
CA GLN A 317 -0.24 -22.15 4.59
C GLN A 317 0.32 -23.24 3.66
N LEU A 318 -0.46 -24.29 3.37
CA LEU A 318 0.01 -25.44 2.59
C LEU A 318 0.25 -25.08 1.12
N PRO A 319 -0.72 -24.52 0.35
CA PRO A 319 -0.46 -24.14 -1.03
C PRO A 319 0.58 -23.02 -1.16
N LEU A 320 0.67 -22.09 -0.20
CA LEU A 320 1.68 -21.03 -0.26
C LEU A 320 3.09 -21.58 0.05
N ALA A 321 3.24 -22.54 0.97
CA ALA A 321 4.50 -23.23 1.21
C ALA A 321 4.94 -24.02 -0.03
N GLN A 322 4.01 -24.72 -0.70
CA GLN A 322 4.30 -25.42 -1.96
C GLN A 322 4.83 -24.45 -3.02
N ALA A 323 4.19 -23.30 -3.19
CA ALA A 323 4.62 -22.26 -4.13
C ALA A 323 6.02 -21.71 -3.77
N ALA A 324 6.28 -21.44 -2.50
CA ALA A 324 7.57 -20.94 -2.04
C ALA A 324 8.70 -21.95 -2.28
N ILE A 325 8.49 -23.24 -1.95
CA ILE A 325 9.46 -24.31 -2.21
C ILE A 325 9.71 -24.45 -3.71
N LEU A 326 8.66 -24.49 -4.53
CA LEU A 326 8.79 -24.55 -5.98
C LEU A 326 9.68 -23.42 -6.51
N LEU A 327 9.40 -22.19 -6.11
CA LEU A 327 10.16 -21.03 -6.58
C LEU A 327 11.59 -21.01 -6.08
N ALA A 328 11.83 -21.42 -4.83
CA ALA A 328 13.17 -21.49 -4.27
C ALA A 328 14.02 -22.58 -4.96
N THR A 329 13.42 -23.70 -5.36
CA THR A 329 14.13 -24.84 -5.94
C THR A 329 14.16 -24.85 -7.48
N ALA A 330 13.34 -24.03 -8.14
CA ALA A 330 13.33 -23.92 -9.60
C ALA A 330 14.61 -23.28 -10.15
N PRO A 331 15.03 -23.62 -11.38
CA PRO A 331 16.08 -22.88 -12.07
C PRO A 331 15.69 -21.41 -12.23
N LYS A 332 16.70 -20.52 -12.26
CA LYS A 332 16.51 -19.08 -12.28
C LYS A 332 16.82 -18.47 -13.64
N SER A 333 16.05 -17.42 -13.97
CA SER A 333 16.33 -16.56 -15.13
C SER A 333 15.72 -15.17 -14.89
N ASN A 334 16.54 -14.15 -15.03
CA ASN A 334 16.13 -12.74 -15.00
C ASN A 334 15.89 -12.17 -16.42
N SER A 335 15.93 -13.00 -17.47
CA SER A 335 15.82 -12.56 -18.87
C SER A 335 14.54 -11.76 -19.15
N VAL A 336 13.44 -12.06 -18.46
CA VAL A 336 12.16 -11.36 -18.62
C VAL A 336 12.25 -9.92 -18.06
N ILE A 337 12.73 -9.76 -16.83
CA ILE A 337 12.81 -8.42 -16.20
C ILE A 337 13.87 -7.55 -16.88
N GLU A 338 15.00 -8.11 -17.28
CA GLU A 338 16.02 -7.37 -18.03
C GLU A 338 15.48 -6.92 -19.39
N GLY A 339 14.80 -7.82 -20.12
CA GLY A 339 14.24 -7.52 -21.43
C GLY A 339 13.21 -6.40 -21.41
N ILE A 340 12.20 -6.52 -20.54
CA ILE A 340 11.16 -5.48 -20.43
C ILE A 340 11.72 -4.17 -19.84
N GLY A 341 12.67 -4.26 -18.92
CA GLY A 341 13.33 -3.10 -18.32
C GLY A 341 14.11 -2.27 -19.35
N ALA A 342 14.86 -2.94 -20.22
CA ALA A 342 15.60 -2.30 -21.30
C ALA A 342 14.66 -1.65 -22.34
N ALA A 343 13.59 -2.34 -22.74
CA ALA A 343 12.60 -1.78 -23.65
C ALA A 343 11.88 -0.56 -23.03
N TRP A 344 11.54 -0.65 -21.75
CA TRP A 344 10.91 0.47 -21.04
C TRP A 344 11.82 1.69 -20.88
N ALA A 345 13.11 1.46 -20.67
CA ALA A 345 14.10 2.53 -20.60
C ALA A 345 14.17 3.33 -21.91
N ASP A 346 14.15 2.65 -23.06
CA ASP A 346 14.14 3.31 -24.37
C ASP A 346 12.86 4.10 -24.60
N VAL A 347 11.70 3.55 -24.26
CA VAL A 347 10.41 4.27 -24.35
C VAL A 347 10.40 5.50 -23.46
N LYS A 348 10.88 5.41 -22.20
CA LYS A 348 11.00 6.56 -21.30
C LYS A 348 11.97 7.63 -21.79
N ALA A 349 13.00 7.23 -22.52
CA ALA A 349 13.94 8.14 -23.15
C ALA A 349 13.40 8.78 -24.44
N GLY A 350 12.14 8.52 -24.81
CA GLY A 350 11.51 9.04 -26.01
C GLY A 350 11.91 8.30 -27.31
N LYS A 351 12.65 7.20 -27.21
CA LYS A 351 13.04 6.39 -28.37
C LYS A 351 11.90 5.44 -28.74
N CYS A 352 10.84 5.98 -29.31
CA CYS A 352 9.67 5.19 -29.71
C CYS A 352 9.69 4.86 -31.21
N GLY A 353 10.17 5.79 -32.05
CA GLY A 353 10.13 5.69 -33.50
C GLY A 353 8.74 5.52 -34.10
N ASN A 354 8.67 5.51 -35.41
CA ASN A 354 7.41 5.22 -36.12
C ASN A 354 7.26 3.72 -36.36
N PHE A 355 6.03 3.24 -36.28
CA PHE A 355 5.74 1.84 -36.62
C PHE A 355 6.19 1.50 -38.07
N PRO A 356 6.88 0.39 -38.31
CA PRO A 356 7.16 -0.07 -39.65
C PRO A 356 5.90 -0.15 -40.50
N ARG A 357 5.95 0.34 -41.73
CA ARG A 357 4.75 0.45 -42.59
C ARG A 357 4.02 -0.89 -42.77
N CYS A 358 4.73 -1.97 -42.85
CA CYS A 358 4.17 -3.31 -42.99
C CYS A 358 3.38 -3.80 -41.76
N LEU A 359 3.56 -3.18 -40.60
CA LEU A 359 2.86 -3.52 -39.37
C LEU A 359 1.64 -2.62 -39.07
N GLN A 360 1.46 -1.56 -39.87
CA GLN A 360 0.34 -0.63 -39.69
C GLN A 360 -0.94 -1.25 -40.26
N ASN A 361 -2.07 -1.00 -39.60
CA ASN A 361 -3.37 -1.36 -40.13
C ASN A 361 -3.66 -0.56 -41.40
N VAL A 362 -4.39 -1.18 -42.34
CA VAL A 362 -4.90 -0.49 -43.53
C VAL A 362 -6.05 0.40 -43.11
N HIS A 363 -5.85 1.70 -43.17
CA HIS A 363 -6.91 2.71 -42.95
C HIS A 363 -7.48 3.15 -44.29
N ALA A 364 -8.76 3.59 -44.32
CA ALA A 364 -9.48 4.01 -45.52
C ALA A 364 -8.76 5.12 -46.31
N ASP A 365 -8.01 5.97 -45.62
CA ASP A 365 -7.23 7.08 -46.19
C ASP A 365 -5.90 6.62 -46.83
N SER A 366 -5.54 5.35 -46.72
CA SER A 366 -4.35 4.76 -47.30
C SER A 366 -4.53 4.33 -48.80
N ALA A 367 -5.67 4.61 -49.39
CA ALA A 367 -6.02 4.24 -50.75
C ALA A 367 -5.19 4.93 -51.87
N GLY A 368 -4.26 5.82 -51.53
CA GLY A 368 -3.45 6.64 -52.41
C GLY A 368 -1.97 6.22 -52.55
N GLY A 369 -1.63 4.94 -52.69
CA GLY A 369 -0.40 4.62 -53.38
C GLY A 369 0.86 4.27 -52.58
N ALA A 370 0.83 3.28 -51.74
CA ALA A 370 2.03 2.55 -51.34
C ALA A 370 1.90 1.05 -51.72
N GLN A 371 1.92 0.78 -53.00
CA GLN A 371 2.21 -0.56 -53.49
C GLN A 371 3.62 -0.92 -53.06
N GLY A 372 3.74 -1.96 -52.20
CA GLY A 372 5.04 -2.58 -51.97
C GLY A 372 5.44 -2.94 -50.55
N GLN A 373 4.67 -2.57 -49.51
CA GLN A 373 5.01 -2.93 -48.12
C GLN A 373 3.92 -3.80 -47.49
N HIS A 374 3.78 -5.03 -48.00
CA HIS A 374 2.87 -6.01 -47.45
C HIS A 374 3.51 -6.75 -46.28
N TYR A 375 2.77 -6.91 -45.19
CA TYR A 375 3.13 -7.80 -44.10
C TYR A 375 3.30 -9.23 -44.63
N LYS A 376 4.47 -9.81 -44.41
CA LYS A 376 4.74 -11.21 -44.73
C LYS A 376 4.21 -12.06 -43.59
N TYR A 377 3.15 -12.85 -43.86
CA TYR A 377 2.51 -13.69 -42.83
C TYR A 377 3.40 -14.92 -42.56
N PRO A 378 4.02 -15.03 -41.36
CA PRO A 378 5.02 -16.08 -41.09
C PRO A 378 4.50 -17.51 -41.28
N HIS A 379 3.23 -17.78 -40.98
CA HIS A 379 2.66 -19.12 -41.16
C HIS A 379 2.59 -19.58 -42.62
N SER A 380 2.77 -18.71 -43.58
CA SER A 380 2.87 -19.07 -45.02
C SER A 380 4.29 -19.46 -45.45
N TYR A 381 5.22 -19.46 -44.51
CA TYR A 381 6.66 -19.76 -44.81
C TYR A 381 7.11 -20.99 -44.01
N PRO A 382 8.18 -21.68 -44.48
CA PRO A 382 8.79 -22.80 -43.76
C PRO A 382 9.15 -22.43 -42.33
N ASN A 383 8.95 -23.36 -41.40
CA ASN A 383 9.16 -23.17 -39.96
C ASN A 383 8.40 -21.98 -39.36
N HIS A 384 7.33 -21.52 -40.04
CA HIS A 384 6.54 -20.38 -39.65
C HIS A 384 7.37 -19.10 -39.35
N TRP A 385 8.46 -18.91 -40.13
CA TRP A 385 9.35 -17.77 -39.98
C TRP A 385 9.73 -17.15 -41.33
N VAL A 386 9.84 -15.83 -41.35
CA VAL A 386 10.30 -15.05 -42.47
C VAL A 386 11.04 -13.80 -41.99
N LYS A 387 12.14 -13.48 -42.65
CA LYS A 387 12.91 -12.28 -42.33
C LYS A 387 12.14 -11.03 -42.74
N GLN A 388 11.73 -10.24 -41.73
CA GLN A 388 11.17 -8.90 -41.92
C GLN A 388 11.47 -8.06 -40.69
N GLN A 389 11.36 -6.73 -40.82
CA GLN A 389 11.60 -5.80 -39.72
C GLN A 389 10.33 -5.61 -38.89
N TYR A 390 10.46 -5.74 -37.57
CA TYR A 390 9.38 -5.56 -36.62
C TYR A 390 9.56 -4.31 -35.72
N LEU A 391 10.81 -3.92 -35.46
CA LEU A 391 11.09 -2.72 -34.69
C LEU A 391 11.14 -1.47 -35.60
N PRO A 392 10.83 -0.27 -35.04
CA PRO A 392 11.05 1.01 -35.71
C PRO A 392 12.49 1.15 -36.25
N ASP A 393 12.68 1.97 -37.29
CA ASP A 393 13.98 2.15 -37.92
C ASP A 393 15.09 2.57 -36.95
N GLU A 394 14.73 3.45 -35.99
CA GLU A 394 15.66 3.91 -34.96
C GLU A 394 16.10 2.79 -34.00
N LEU A 395 15.27 1.75 -33.84
CA LEU A 395 15.46 0.63 -32.93
C LEU A 395 15.72 -0.70 -33.63
N LYS A 396 15.89 -0.71 -34.98
CA LYS A 396 16.02 -1.94 -35.76
C LYS A 396 17.13 -2.91 -35.30
N ASN A 397 18.14 -2.39 -34.61
CA ASN A 397 19.25 -3.16 -34.06
C ASN A 397 19.14 -3.42 -32.57
N ALA A 398 18.07 -2.93 -31.91
CA ALA A 398 17.87 -3.16 -30.49
C ALA A 398 17.63 -4.66 -30.21
N ARG A 399 18.21 -5.13 -29.13
CA ARG A 399 18.02 -6.49 -28.60
C ARG A 399 17.67 -6.41 -27.15
N TYR A 400 16.39 -6.48 -26.84
CA TYR A 400 15.87 -6.43 -25.47
C TYR A 400 15.90 -7.79 -24.78
N TYR A 401 15.46 -8.85 -25.49
CA TYR A 401 15.49 -10.19 -24.94
C TYR A 401 16.80 -10.89 -25.25
N ARG A 402 17.42 -11.44 -24.22
CA ARG A 402 18.60 -12.31 -24.30
C ARG A 402 18.28 -13.60 -23.57
N TYR A 403 18.55 -14.72 -24.23
CA TYR A 403 18.35 -16.02 -23.60
C TYR A 403 19.25 -16.19 -22.40
N GLY A 404 18.69 -16.68 -21.30
CA GLY A 404 19.45 -17.05 -20.11
C GLY A 404 20.23 -18.34 -20.28
N ASP A 405 21.25 -18.53 -19.45
CA ASP A 405 22.10 -19.74 -19.48
C ASP A 405 21.50 -20.89 -18.66
N ASN A 406 20.28 -21.31 -19.00
CA ASN A 406 19.60 -22.47 -18.44
C ASN A 406 19.14 -23.41 -19.53
N LYS A 407 18.76 -24.63 -19.18
CA LYS A 407 18.39 -25.69 -20.13
C LYS A 407 17.28 -25.26 -21.11
N THR A 408 16.23 -24.64 -20.60
CA THR A 408 15.03 -24.26 -21.36
C THR A 408 15.34 -23.15 -22.36
N GLU A 409 16.01 -22.10 -21.94
CA GLU A 409 16.34 -20.96 -22.80
C GLU A 409 17.46 -21.29 -23.79
N ARG A 410 18.43 -22.10 -23.40
CA ARG A 410 19.43 -22.61 -24.35
C ARG A 410 18.82 -23.45 -25.48
N ALA A 411 17.86 -24.33 -25.14
CA ALA A 411 17.16 -25.11 -26.15
C ALA A 411 16.35 -24.21 -27.10
N ALA A 412 15.67 -23.18 -26.59
CA ALA A 412 14.98 -22.21 -27.42
C ALA A 412 15.92 -21.37 -28.29
N ALA A 413 17.07 -20.96 -27.76
CA ALA A 413 18.09 -20.25 -28.52
C ALA A 413 18.60 -21.07 -29.69
N GLN A 414 18.97 -22.32 -29.43
CA GLN A 414 19.46 -23.26 -30.43
C GLN A 414 18.42 -23.54 -31.53
N TYR A 415 17.17 -23.72 -31.16
CA TYR A 415 16.06 -23.89 -32.11
C TYR A 415 15.96 -22.70 -33.07
N TRP A 416 15.96 -21.48 -32.55
CA TRP A 416 15.84 -20.28 -33.37
C TRP A 416 17.12 -19.94 -34.15
N GLU A 417 18.29 -20.29 -33.65
CA GLU A 417 19.54 -20.15 -34.37
C GLU A 417 19.55 -21.06 -35.62
N THR A 418 19.07 -22.28 -35.47
CA THR A 418 18.94 -23.22 -36.61
C THR A 418 17.98 -22.71 -37.71
N ILE A 419 16.93 -21.97 -37.33
CA ILE A 419 15.92 -21.44 -38.27
C ILE A 419 16.35 -20.12 -38.90
N LYS A 420 16.96 -19.23 -38.11
CA LYS A 420 17.28 -17.86 -38.55
C LYS A 420 18.64 -17.76 -39.30
N GLY A 421 19.48 -18.73 -39.14
CA GLY A 421 20.80 -18.85 -39.81
C GLY A 421 21.83 -18.01 -39.12
#